data_ba9a1ad145bd26ab715ffb4f010a665f
#
_entry.id   ba9a1ad145bd26ab715ffb4f010a665f
#
_cell.length_a   1.000
_cell.length_b   1.000
_cell.length_c   1.000
_cell.angle_alpha   90.00
_cell.angle_beta   90.00
_cell.angle_gamma   90.00
#
_symmetry.space_group_name_H-M   'P 1'
#
loop_
_entity.id
_entity.type
_entity.pdbx_description
1 polymer ?
#
loop_
_entity_poly.entity_id
_entity_poly.type
_entity_poly.pdbx_seq_one_letter_code
_entity_poly.pdbx_strand_id
1 'polypeptide(L)'
;VFDDANGWASLEPVPLNTGVICHEMSHSLGTYDLYHVNDDLNPVGVWDLMSDNLLVPQQMSAYTKYRYCGWIDEIPEISEPGTYVLNPVGGEKKENVAYKIRPIGSEEYFVVEYRRREGSTFDSGLPESGLLVFRINPAYTGGNVNYNGTTRLDEVYVFRPGGTTTADGNIEKAAFSEESGRTAFGGDAEVKPFYSDGTVARFALTHISSCGVTLSFNLENLGHQIKLSEEAVTLGGAAGDKLELSVEADVDWTVSGLPDWLKLAPQQGEAGKTTVTLETLTENATAQTRKAELAFTSPSDAGLKTILTVHQQSNVILPPSGLSVRVTEDGKAELAWTAPQEGTPVLSDGFEDTANPNGWVIQNAGDRGWTWQEAAKNYMPYSGNYSMYMKSAWEDAHQDERLTSPVFAYGRELSFWSKSIAPQKNVKDQYYYVEVSTDGGETWTPVYDLIKDCDVLNQYVKITIDLSAYQSDRM
;
A
#
# COMPACT_ATOMS: atom_id res chain seq x y z
N VAL A 1 -40.75 7.05 -14.17
CA VAL A 1 -40.38 7.23 -15.59
C VAL A 1 -38.91 6.92 -15.62
N PHE A 2 -38.56 5.72 -16.07
CA PHE A 2 -37.19 5.31 -16.16
C PHE A 2 -36.70 5.64 -17.56
N ASP A 3 -35.62 6.31 -17.59
CA ASP A 3 -34.99 6.90 -18.75
C ASP A 3 -34.25 5.85 -19.59
N ASP A 4 -34.28 6.01 -20.92
CA ASP A 4 -33.29 5.32 -21.73
C ASP A 4 -31.92 6.01 -21.52
N ALA A 5 -30.86 5.37 -21.94
CA ALA A 5 -29.47 5.86 -21.75
C ALA A 5 -29.17 7.29 -22.24
N ASN A 6 -30.18 8.03 -22.74
CA ASN A 6 -30.04 9.36 -23.29
C ASN A 6 -30.96 10.44 -22.64
N GLY A 7 -31.68 10.10 -21.58
CA GLY A 7 -32.49 11.07 -20.84
C GLY A 7 -33.75 11.56 -21.55
N TRP A 8 -34.26 10.88 -22.56
CA TRP A 8 -35.46 11.26 -23.30
C TRP A 8 -36.60 10.25 -23.07
N ALA A 9 -37.73 10.72 -22.62
CA ALA A 9 -38.92 9.87 -22.53
C ALA A 9 -39.28 9.42 -23.96
N SER A 10 -39.11 8.14 -24.26
CA SER A 10 -39.61 7.51 -25.48
C SER A 10 -41.12 7.45 -25.43
N LEU A 11 -41.79 7.79 -26.52
CA LEU A 11 -43.23 7.60 -26.67
C LEU A 11 -43.62 6.12 -26.92
N GLU A 12 -42.62 5.28 -27.17
CA GLU A 12 -42.79 3.82 -27.31
C GLU A 12 -42.72 3.15 -25.92
N PRO A 13 -43.46 2.06 -25.70
CA PRO A 13 -43.40 1.32 -24.45
C PRO A 13 -41.99 0.73 -24.28
N VAL A 14 -41.20 1.33 -23.40
CA VAL A 14 -39.88 0.76 -23.04
C VAL A 14 -40.13 -0.34 -22.02
N PRO A 15 -39.56 -1.54 -22.19
CA PRO A 15 -39.66 -2.59 -21.19
C PRO A 15 -39.13 -2.08 -19.84
N LEU A 16 -39.88 -2.33 -18.78
CA LEU A 16 -39.45 -2.00 -17.44
C LEU A 16 -38.16 -2.72 -17.11
N ASN A 17 -37.10 -1.96 -16.84
CA ASN A 17 -35.81 -2.56 -16.42
C ASN A 17 -35.91 -3.03 -14.96
N THR A 18 -36.21 -4.32 -14.78
CA THR A 18 -36.33 -4.93 -13.46
C THR A 18 -35.00 -4.99 -12.72
N GLY A 19 -33.88 -5.03 -13.43
CA GLY A 19 -32.55 -5.00 -12.84
C GLY A 19 -32.31 -3.70 -12.06
N VAL A 20 -32.61 -2.54 -12.68
CA VAL A 20 -32.49 -1.23 -12.01
C VAL A 20 -33.39 -1.17 -10.78
N ILE A 21 -34.64 -1.64 -10.88
CA ILE A 21 -35.54 -1.63 -9.72
C ILE A 21 -34.99 -2.49 -8.58
N CYS A 22 -34.50 -3.68 -8.90
CA CYS A 22 -33.91 -4.58 -7.91
C CYS A 22 -32.65 -3.94 -7.27
N HIS A 23 -31.83 -3.27 -8.06
CA HIS A 23 -30.66 -2.53 -7.57
C HIS A 23 -31.07 -1.46 -6.57
N GLU A 24 -31.95 -0.53 -6.97
CA GLU A 24 -32.39 0.56 -6.12
C GLU A 24 -33.11 0.08 -4.84
N MET A 25 -33.92 -0.98 -4.95
CA MET A 25 -34.56 -1.57 -3.78
C MET A 25 -33.54 -2.22 -2.84
N SER A 26 -32.43 -2.75 -3.35
CA SER A 26 -31.40 -3.38 -2.54
C SER A 26 -30.65 -2.39 -1.65
N HIS A 27 -30.59 -1.12 -2.00
CA HIS A 27 -30.07 -0.08 -1.11
C HIS A 27 -30.84 -0.02 0.22
N SER A 28 -32.14 -0.35 0.22
CA SER A 28 -32.90 -0.42 1.45
C SER A 28 -32.50 -1.56 2.40
N LEU A 29 -31.74 -2.53 1.89
CA LEU A 29 -31.12 -3.61 2.67
C LEU A 29 -29.73 -3.24 3.22
N GLY A 30 -29.24 -2.04 2.87
CA GLY A 30 -27.92 -1.54 3.30
C GLY A 30 -26.80 -1.84 2.33
N THR A 31 -27.09 -2.28 1.10
CA THR A 31 -26.08 -2.45 0.06
C THR A 31 -25.61 -1.11 -0.49
N TYR A 32 -24.38 -1.09 -1.04
CA TYR A 32 -23.76 0.07 -1.64
C TYR A 32 -23.43 -0.21 -3.10
N ASP A 33 -23.29 0.86 -3.89
CA ASP A 33 -22.85 0.76 -5.27
C ASP A 33 -21.45 0.19 -5.38
N LEU A 34 -21.22 -0.70 -6.36
CA LEU A 34 -19.95 -1.32 -6.64
C LEU A 34 -19.33 -0.85 -7.97
N TYR A 35 -19.86 0.24 -8.54
CA TYR A 35 -19.28 0.92 -9.71
C TYR A 35 -18.57 2.21 -9.28
N HIS A 36 -17.74 2.77 -10.16
CA HIS A 36 -17.14 4.08 -9.96
C HIS A 36 -18.03 5.20 -10.50
N VAL A 37 -18.05 6.34 -9.82
CA VAL A 37 -18.85 7.53 -10.21
C VAL A 37 -18.00 8.55 -10.97
N ASN A 38 -16.70 8.66 -10.68
CA ASN A 38 -15.86 9.75 -11.13
C ASN A 38 -14.70 9.34 -12.06
N ASP A 39 -14.63 8.08 -12.45
CA ASP A 39 -13.66 7.59 -13.43
C ASP A 39 -14.30 6.53 -14.33
N ASP A 40 -13.57 6.12 -15.36
CA ASP A 40 -14.05 5.17 -16.37
C ASP A 40 -13.77 3.69 -16.02
N LEU A 41 -13.24 3.41 -14.80
CA LEU A 41 -12.94 2.04 -14.39
C LEU A 41 -14.20 1.33 -13.89
N ASN A 42 -14.36 0.09 -14.31
CA ASN A 42 -15.47 -0.78 -13.89
C ASN A 42 -14.94 -2.00 -13.12
N PRO A 43 -14.86 -1.92 -11.78
CA PRO A 43 -14.25 -2.97 -10.98
C PRO A 43 -15.03 -4.29 -10.95
N VAL A 44 -16.37 -4.26 -11.08
CA VAL A 44 -17.22 -5.43 -10.88
C VAL A 44 -18.11 -5.74 -12.10
N GLY A 45 -18.61 -4.72 -12.80
CA GLY A 45 -19.44 -4.86 -13.98
C GLY A 45 -20.72 -5.65 -13.72
N VAL A 46 -21.13 -6.43 -14.69
CA VAL A 46 -22.36 -7.24 -14.64
C VAL A 46 -22.34 -8.42 -13.66
N TRP A 47 -21.23 -8.61 -12.93
CA TRP A 47 -21.06 -9.75 -12.01
C TRP A 47 -21.67 -9.56 -10.63
N ASP A 48 -22.14 -8.34 -10.33
CA ASP A 48 -22.94 -8.05 -9.13
C ASP A 48 -24.07 -7.09 -9.49
N LEU A 49 -25.29 -7.33 -8.94
CA LEU A 49 -26.45 -6.48 -9.12
C LEU A 49 -26.19 -5.02 -8.68
N MET A 50 -25.30 -4.82 -7.70
CA MET A 50 -24.97 -3.50 -7.17
C MET A 50 -23.89 -2.77 -8.02
N SER A 51 -23.60 -3.26 -9.24
CA SER A 51 -22.79 -2.61 -10.25
C SER A 51 -23.59 -2.44 -11.54
N ASP A 52 -23.21 -3.04 -12.69
CA ASP A 52 -23.97 -2.90 -13.93
C ASP A 52 -25.24 -3.76 -13.93
N ASN A 53 -26.35 -3.16 -14.28
CA ASN A 53 -27.66 -3.82 -14.23
C ASN A 53 -28.06 -4.46 -15.57
N LEU A 54 -28.43 -5.72 -15.55
CA LEU A 54 -29.04 -6.40 -16.68
C LEU A 54 -30.58 -6.24 -16.66
N LEU A 55 -31.23 -6.33 -17.84
CA LEU A 55 -32.69 -6.29 -17.94
C LEU A 55 -33.36 -7.39 -17.10
N VAL A 56 -32.79 -8.60 -17.15
CA VAL A 56 -33.09 -9.66 -16.19
C VAL A 56 -32.06 -9.53 -15.08
N PRO A 57 -32.47 -9.19 -13.85
CA PRO A 57 -31.52 -8.94 -12.79
C PRO A 57 -30.65 -10.15 -12.52
N GLN A 58 -29.37 -9.91 -12.41
CA GLN A 58 -28.41 -10.93 -11.96
C GLN A 58 -28.35 -11.00 -10.43
N GLN A 59 -27.72 -12.02 -9.92
CA GLN A 59 -27.47 -12.16 -8.49
C GLN A 59 -26.45 -11.12 -7.99
N MET A 60 -26.58 -10.73 -6.75
CA MET A 60 -25.46 -10.16 -6.00
C MET A 60 -24.41 -11.24 -5.79
N SER A 61 -23.15 -10.85 -5.64
CA SER A 61 -22.07 -11.75 -5.23
C SER A 61 -22.35 -12.37 -3.86
N ALA A 62 -21.73 -13.49 -3.60
CA ALA A 62 -21.79 -14.11 -2.26
C ALA A 62 -21.25 -13.16 -1.18
N TYR A 63 -20.25 -12.35 -1.51
CA TYR A 63 -19.72 -11.34 -0.61
C TYR A 63 -20.76 -10.27 -0.26
N THR A 64 -21.46 -9.69 -1.25
CA THR A 64 -22.49 -8.68 -1.02
C THR A 64 -23.64 -9.24 -0.17
N LYS A 65 -24.07 -10.48 -0.47
CA LYS A 65 -25.09 -11.19 0.31
C LYS A 65 -24.67 -11.44 1.76
N TYR A 66 -23.41 -11.81 1.97
CA TYR A 66 -22.84 -12.02 3.30
C TYR A 66 -22.68 -10.71 4.06
N ARG A 67 -22.03 -9.72 3.43
CA ARG A 67 -21.56 -8.50 4.09
C ARG A 67 -22.69 -7.54 4.42
N TYR A 68 -23.64 -7.40 3.51
CA TYR A 68 -24.66 -6.34 3.58
C TYR A 68 -26.09 -6.84 3.78
N CYS A 69 -26.45 -7.98 3.19
CA CYS A 69 -27.82 -8.47 3.25
C CYS A 69 -28.09 -9.47 4.40
N GLY A 70 -27.05 -10.11 4.93
CA GLY A 70 -27.19 -11.18 5.92
C GLY A 70 -27.90 -12.43 5.35
N TRP A 71 -27.85 -12.64 4.02
CA TRP A 71 -28.44 -13.80 3.34
C TRP A 71 -27.53 -15.02 3.30
N ILE A 72 -26.26 -14.83 3.58
CA ILE A 72 -25.23 -15.85 3.79
C ILE A 72 -24.65 -15.58 5.17
N ASP A 73 -24.71 -16.57 6.04
CA ASP A 73 -24.25 -16.43 7.43
C ASP A 73 -22.72 -16.42 7.51
N GLU A 74 -22.06 -17.23 6.66
CA GLU A 74 -20.61 -17.39 6.64
C GLU A 74 -20.12 -17.76 5.24
N ILE A 75 -18.95 -17.27 4.87
CA ILE A 75 -18.15 -17.75 3.73
C ILE A 75 -16.97 -18.53 4.32
N PRO A 76 -16.97 -19.87 4.21
CA PRO A 76 -15.90 -20.70 4.79
C PRO A 76 -14.53 -20.33 4.22
N GLU A 77 -13.53 -20.26 5.09
CA GLU A 77 -12.14 -20.03 4.69
C GLU A 77 -11.48 -21.36 4.34
N ILE A 78 -10.76 -21.39 3.22
CA ILE A 78 -9.96 -22.51 2.77
C ILE A 78 -8.50 -22.08 2.67
N SER A 79 -7.59 -22.90 3.23
CA SER A 79 -6.14 -22.65 3.24
C SER A 79 -5.36 -23.89 2.75
N GLU A 80 -5.94 -25.06 2.89
CA GLU A 80 -5.25 -26.32 2.55
C GLU A 80 -5.33 -26.60 1.05
N PRO A 81 -4.25 -27.05 0.42
CA PRO A 81 -4.28 -27.56 -0.96
C PRO A 81 -5.27 -28.72 -1.07
N GLY A 82 -6.06 -28.70 -2.15
CA GLY A 82 -7.05 -29.74 -2.34
C GLY A 82 -8.13 -29.37 -3.35
N THR A 83 -9.04 -30.29 -3.59
CA THR A 83 -10.17 -30.12 -4.50
C THR A 83 -11.38 -29.61 -3.73
N TYR A 84 -11.95 -28.50 -4.19
CA TYR A 84 -13.14 -27.88 -3.63
C TYR A 84 -14.27 -27.86 -4.65
N VAL A 85 -15.49 -27.92 -4.15
CA VAL A 85 -16.71 -27.95 -4.99
C VAL A 85 -17.65 -26.83 -4.59
N LEU A 86 -18.12 -26.08 -5.57
CA LEU A 86 -19.08 -24.98 -5.42
C LEU A 86 -20.45 -25.33 -5.96
N ASN A 87 -21.47 -25.02 -5.21
CA ASN A 87 -22.84 -24.87 -5.71
C ASN A 87 -23.03 -23.46 -6.31
N PRO A 88 -23.90 -23.29 -7.32
CA PRO A 88 -24.11 -21.97 -7.91
C PRO A 88 -24.75 -21.01 -6.90
N VAL A 89 -24.28 -19.75 -6.91
CA VAL A 89 -24.93 -18.67 -6.16
C VAL A 89 -26.38 -18.50 -6.63
N GLY A 90 -27.33 -18.51 -5.69
CA GLY A 90 -28.75 -18.43 -6.02
C GLY A 90 -29.41 -19.76 -6.45
N GLY A 91 -28.66 -20.86 -6.41
CA GLY A 91 -29.19 -22.21 -6.56
C GLY A 91 -30.05 -22.65 -5.36
N GLU A 92 -30.60 -23.87 -5.43
CA GLU A 92 -31.42 -24.43 -4.34
C GLU A 92 -30.59 -24.72 -3.09
N LYS A 93 -29.33 -25.17 -3.29
CA LYS A 93 -28.41 -25.43 -2.20
C LYS A 93 -27.78 -24.15 -1.68
N LYS A 94 -27.68 -24.02 -0.38
CA LYS A 94 -27.13 -22.85 0.29
C LYS A 94 -25.70 -23.06 0.86
N GLU A 95 -25.31 -24.30 1.03
CA GLU A 95 -23.95 -24.67 1.44
C GLU A 95 -22.96 -24.59 0.26
N ASN A 96 -21.73 -24.28 0.56
CA ASN A 96 -20.61 -24.25 -0.38
C ASN A 96 -20.90 -23.39 -1.64
N VAL A 97 -21.53 -22.26 -1.47
CA VAL A 97 -21.80 -21.30 -2.58
C VAL A 97 -20.61 -20.37 -2.83
N ALA A 98 -19.73 -20.24 -1.86
CA ALA A 98 -18.48 -19.48 -1.96
C ALA A 98 -17.45 -19.99 -0.96
N TYR A 99 -16.19 -19.72 -1.24
CA TYR A 99 -15.07 -19.91 -0.30
C TYR A 99 -14.24 -18.63 -0.23
N LYS A 100 -13.64 -18.41 0.94
CA LYS A 100 -12.68 -17.34 1.19
C LYS A 100 -11.26 -17.92 1.17
N ILE A 101 -10.34 -17.23 0.49
CA ILE A 101 -8.92 -17.52 0.44
C ILE A 101 -8.20 -16.29 0.97
N ARG A 102 -7.38 -16.45 2.02
CA ARG A 102 -6.60 -15.39 2.63
C ARG A 102 -5.11 -15.72 2.56
N PRO A 103 -4.42 -15.32 1.49
CA PRO A 103 -2.98 -15.45 1.47
C PRO A 103 -2.32 -14.55 2.52
N ILE A 104 -1.15 -14.95 2.99
CA ILE A 104 -0.39 -14.19 3.98
C ILE A 104 0.15 -12.88 3.38
N GLY A 105 0.28 -11.86 4.22
CA GLY A 105 0.93 -10.60 3.89
C GLY A 105 -0.02 -9.45 3.49
N SER A 106 -1.35 -9.65 3.62
CA SER A 106 -2.34 -8.57 3.43
C SER A 106 -3.59 -8.83 4.26
N GLU A 107 -4.28 -7.76 4.65
CA GLU A 107 -5.63 -7.87 5.20
C GLU A 107 -6.67 -8.13 4.10
N GLU A 108 -6.32 -7.87 2.84
CA GLU A 108 -7.17 -8.19 1.70
C GLU A 108 -7.27 -9.71 1.53
N TYR A 109 -8.42 -10.16 1.07
CA TYR A 109 -8.67 -11.58 0.82
C TYR A 109 -9.46 -11.78 -0.47
N PHE A 110 -9.58 -13.03 -0.86
CA PHE A 110 -10.25 -13.41 -2.10
C PHE A 110 -11.48 -14.23 -1.77
N VAL A 111 -12.55 -14.00 -2.55
CA VAL A 111 -13.77 -14.81 -2.50
C VAL A 111 -13.96 -15.46 -3.86
N VAL A 112 -14.12 -16.77 -3.85
CA VAL A 112 -14.44 -17.55 -5.05
C VAL A 112 -15.87 -18.02 -4.97
N GLU A 113 -16.61 -17.87 -6.10
CA GLU A 113 -18.00 -18.30 -6.21
C GLU A 113 -18.28 -18.88 -7.60
N TYR A 114 -19.33 -19.68 -7.72
CA TYR A 114 -19.79 -20.20 -8.99
C TYR A 114 -21.05 -19.50 -9.48
N ARG A 115 -20.99 -18.91 -10.67
CA ARG A 115 -22.15 -18.31 -11.36
C ARG A 115 -22.58 -19.21 -12.51
N ARG A 116 -23.89 -19.48 -12.60
CA ARG A 116 -24.47 -20.36 -13.60
C ARG A 116 -25.67 -19.72 -14.29
N ARG A 117 -25.60 -19.61 -15.60
CA ARG A 117 -26.66 -19.07 -16.46
C ARG A 117 -27.81 -20.06 -16.65
N GLU A 118 -27.48 -21.31 -16.90
CA GLU A 118 -28.40 -22.36 -17.27
C GLU A 118 -29.27 -22.79 -16.10
N GLY A 119 -30.58 -22.68 -16.28
CA GLY A 119 -31.55 -23.04 -15.23
C GLY A 119 -31.69 -22.05 -14.11
N SER A 120 -31.08 -20.87 -14.24
CA SER A 120 -31.23 -19.78 -13.29
C SER A 120 -32.35 -18.83 -13.71
N THR A 121 -33.20 -18.41 -12.77
CA THR A 121 -34.17 -17.33 -12.98
C THR A 121 -33.46 -15.97 -13.09
N PHE A 122 -32.45 -15.78 -12.26
CA PHE A 122 -31.48 -14.70 -12.33
C PHE A 122 -30.25 -15.22 -13.06
N ASP A 123 -29.27 -14.42 -13.37
CA ASP A 123 -28.00 -14.82 -14.02
C ASP A 123 -28.13 -15.34 -15.48
N SER A 124 -29.34 -15.56 -16.01
CA SER A 124 -29.50 -16.03 -17.39
C SER A 124 -28.93 -15.06 -18.44
N GLY A 125 -28.84 -13.78 -18.09
CA GLY A 125 -28.28 -12.71 -18.91
C GLY A 125 -26.77 -12.50 -18.75
N LEU A 126 -26.10 -13.21 -17.86
CA LEU A 126 -24.65 -13.08 -17.68
C LEU A 126 -23.88 -13.46 -18.97
N PRO A 127 -22.70 -12.91 -19.22
CA PRO A 127 -21.91 -13.22 -20.41
C PRO A 127 -21.50 -14.69 -20.48
N GLU A 128 -21.05 -15.25 -19.36
CA GLU A 128 -20.53 -16.63 -19.26
C GLU A 128 -20.99 -17.28 -17.95
N SER A 129 -20.94 -18.62 -17.88
CA SER A 129 -20.99 -19.39 -16.63
C SER A 129 -19.57 -19.74 -16.22
N GLY A 130 -19.29 -19.84 -14.90
CA GLY A 130 -17.99 -20.24 -14.38
C GLY A 130 -17.69 -19.78 -12.99
N LEU A 131 -16.49 -20.11 -12.54
CA LEU A 131 -15.91 -19.62 -11.30
C LEU A 131 -15.57 -18.14 -11.44
N LEU A 132 -15.99 -17.33 -10.47
CA LEU A 132 -15.52 -15.95 -10.32
C LEU A 132 -14.55 -15.86 -9.15
N VAL A 133 -13.58 -14.99 -9.28
CA VAL A 133 -12.64 -14.65 -8.22
C VAL A 133 -12.74 -13.16 -7.94
N PHE A 134 -13.14 -12.82 -6.73
CA PHE A 134 -13.20 -11.43 -6.25
C PHE A 134 -12.05 -11.17 -5.29
N ARG A 135 -11.44 -9.99 -5.38
CA ARG A 135 -10.61 -9.42 -4.33
C ARG A 135 -11.50 -8.56 -3.43
N ILE A 136 -11.36 -8.74 -2.13
CA ILE A 136 -12.04 -7.95 -1.11
C ILE A 136 -11.00 -7.17 -0.32
N ASN A 137 -11.16 -5.84 -0.28
CA ASN A 137 -10.31 -4.99 0.53
C ASN A 137 -11.10 -4.47 1.74
N PRO A 138 -10.90 -5.04 2.95
CA PRO A 138 -11.67 -4.67 4.15
C PRO A 138 -11.33 -3.27 4.69
N ALA A 139 -10.25 -2.63 4.22
CA ALA A 139 -9.94 -1.25 4.57
C ALA A 139 -10.93 -0.25 3.96
N TYR A 140 -11.64 -0.67 2.91
CA TYR A 140 -12.70 0.10 2.26
C TYR A 140 -14.05 -0.54 2.55
N THR A 141 -14.98 0.27 3.01
CA THR A 141 -16.36 -0.15 3.30
C THR A 141 -17.32 0.89 2.74
N GLY A 142 -18.48 0.44 2.30
CA GLY A 142 -19.48 1.33 1.69
C GLY A 142 -19.37 1.36 0.16
N GLY A 143 -18.95 0.24 -0.43
CA GLY A 143 -18.90 0.00 -1.86
C GLY A 143 -17.70 0.64 -2.56
N ASN A 144 -17.76 0.65 -3.89
CA ASN A 144 -16.70 1.17 -4.77
C ASN A 144 -16.96 2.62 -5.22
N VAL A 145 -18.05 3.22 -4.77
CA VAL A 145 -18.44 4.58 -5.15
C VAL A 145 -17.38 5.58 -4.75
N ASN A 146 -16.96 6.38 -5.72
CA ASN A 146 -16.00 7.44 -5.52
C ASN A 146 -16.71 8.77 -5.27
N TYR A 147 -16.62 9.29 -4.05
CA TYR A 147 -17.22 10.57 -3.68
C TYR A 147 -16.18 11.70 -3.67
N ASN A 148 -16.62 12.91 -4.06
CA ASN A 148 -15.85 14.14 -3.97
C ASN A 148 -14.53 14.14 -4.75
N GLY A 149 -14.45 13.45 -5.87
CA GLY A 149 -13.27 13.39 -6.71
C GLY A 149 -12.07 12.64 -6.09
N THR A 150 -12.27 12.00 -4.94
CA THR A 150 -11.23 11.19 -4.31
C THR A 150 -11.33 9.78 -4.84
N THR A 151 -10.31 9.32 -5.55
CA THR A 151 -10.23 7.93 -5.99
C THR A 151 -10.19 7.02 -4.78
N ARG A 152 -11.19 6.15 -4.64
CA ARG A 152 -11.16 5.07 -3.67
C ARG A 152 -10.54 3.84 -4.31
N LEU A 153 -9.79 3.09 -3.51
CA LEU A 153 -9.46 1.72 -3.86
C LEU A 153 -10.72 0.87 -3.67
N ASP A 154 -10.92 -0.12 -4.55
CA ASP A 154 -12.13 -0.93 -4.58
C ASP A 154 -12.28 -1.79 -3.33
N GLU A 155 -13.45 -1.76 -2.70
CA GLU A 155 -13.85 -2.76 -1.71
C GLU A 155 -13.99 -4.13 -2.38
N VAL A 156 -14.56 -4.15 -3.59
CA VAL A 156 -14.80 -5.37 -4.37
C VAL A 156 -14.26 -5.20 -5.79
N TYR A 157 -13.44 -6.15 -6.23
CA TYR A 157 -12.91 -6.22 -7.59
C TYR A 157 -13.03 -7.64 -8.12
N VAL A 158 -13.54 -7.84 -9.36
CA VAL A 158 -13.58 -9.14 -10.01
C VAL A 158 -12.40 -9.32 -10.97
N PHE A 159 -11.68 -10.43 -10.87
CA PHE A 159 -10.56 -10.74 -11.75
C PHE A 159 -11.00 -11.15 -13.15
N ARG A 160 -10.28 -10.68 -14.18
CA ARG A 160 -10.57 -10.88 -15.60
C ARG A 160 -9.31 -10.74 -16.45
N PRO A 161 -9.29 -11.27 -17.68
CA PRO A 161 -8.18 -11.11 -18.61
C PRO A 161 -7.87 -9.63 -18.88
N GLY A 162 -6.60 -9.27 -18.79
CA GLY A 162 -6.11 -7.91 -19.02
C GLY A 162 -6.48 -6.88 -17.94
N GLY A 163 -7.17 -7.28 -16.86
CA GLY A 163 -7.48 -6.42 -15.73
C GLY A 163 -6.26 -6.16 -14.86
N THR A 164 -6.08 -4.91 -14.43
CA THR A 164 -5.02 -4.46 -13.51
C THR A 164 -5.60 -3.44 -12.52
N THR A 165 -4.76 -2.84 -11.70
CA THR A 165 -5.16 -1.73 -10.82
C THR A 165 -5.55 -0.46 -11.57
N THR A 166 -5.23 -0.35 -12.87
CA THR A 166 -5.44 0.86 -13.68
C THR A 166 -6.08 0.59 -15.05
N ALA A 167 -6.40 -0.67 -15.35
CA ALA A 167 -7.02 -1.07 -16.61
C ALA A 167 -8.15 -2.08 -16.36
N ASP A 168 -9.28 -1.87 -17.01
CA ASP A 168 -10.44 -2.74 -16.87
C ASP A 168 -10.22 -4.14 -17.41
N GLY A 169 -9.47 -4.29 -18.48
CA GLY A 169 -9.39 -5.57 -19.17
C GLY A 169 -10.73 -5.97 -19.79
N ASN A 170 -10.99 -7.26 -19.91
CA ASN A 170 -12.24 -7.77 -20.47
C ASN A 170 -13.14 -8.35 -19.36
N ILE A 171 -13.98 -7.48 -18.79
CA ILE A 171 -14.84 -7.81 -17.66
C ILE A 171 -15.90 -8.86 -17.98
N GLU A 172 -16.37 -8.95 -19.23
CA GLU A 172 -17.32 -9.97 -19.66
C GLU A 172 -16.73 -11.38 -19.61
N LYS A 173 -15.39 -11.48 -19.63
CA LYS A 173 -14.64 -12.75 -19.56
C LYS A 173 -14.08 -13.03 -18.17
N ALA A 174 -14.73 -12.59 -17.11
CA ALA A 174 -14.27 -12.84 -15.76
C ALA A 174 -14.52 -14.27 -15.26
N ALA A 175 -15.37 -15.05 -15.92
CA ALA A 175 -15.68 -16.42 -15.52
C ALA A 175 -14.63 -17.42 -16.02
N PHE A 176 -14.20 -18.32 -15.13
CA PHE A 176 -13.25 -19.39 -15.39
C PHE A 176 -13.99 -20.73 -15.46
N SER A 177 -13.79 -21.50 -16.53
CA SER A 177 -14.34 -22.83 -16.73
C SER A 177 -13.68 -23.52 -17.93
N GLU A 178 -13.95 -24.82 -18.13
CA GLU A 178 -13.54 -25.51 -19.35
C GLU A 178 -14.17 -24.86 -20.59
N GLU A 179 -15.45 -24.46 -20.53
CA GLU A 179 -16.16 -23.84 -21.65
C GLU A 179 -15.57 -22.50 -22.04
N SER A 180 -15.09 -21.72 -21.04
CA SER A 180 -14.41 -20.46 -21.32
C SER A 180 -12.96 -20.63 -21.81
N GLY A 181 -12.43 -21.87 -21.74
CA GLY A 181 -11.02 -22.16 -22.01
C GLY A 181 -10.04 -21.66 -20.94
N ARG A 182 -10.54 -21.15 -19.82
CA ARG A 182 -9.75 -20.65 -18.70
C ARG A 182 -9.94 -21.56 -17.48
N THR A 183 -9.08 -22.57 -17.37
CA THR A 183 -9.15 -23.62 -16.35
C THR A 183 -8.17 -23.40 -15.20
N ALA A 184 -7.50 -22.23 -15.17
CA ALA A 184 -6.56 -21.86 -14.13
C ALA A 184 -6.58 -20.34 -13.85
N PHE A 185 -6.24 -20.00 -12.61
CA PHE A 185 -6.09 -18.63 -12.12
C PHE A 185 -4.88 -18.59 -11.17
N GLY A 186 -4.02 -17.58 -11.30
CA GLY A 186 -2.78 -17.52 -10.50
C GLY A 186 -1.66 -18.43 -11.03
N GLY A 187 -0.54 -18.51 -10.35
CA GLY A 187 0.60 -19.29 -10.79
C GLY A 187 1.10 -18.85 -12.17
N ASP A 188 1.14 -19.79 -13.12
CA ASP A 188 1.53 -19.52 -14.51
C ASP A 188 0.35 -19.14 -15.43
N ALA A 189 -0.88 -19.06 -14.88
CA ALA A 189 -2.05 -18.66 -15.65
C ALA A 189 -1.96 -17.20 -16.15
N GLU A 190 -2.73 -16.89 -17.21
CA GLU A 190 -2.82 -15.54 -17.77
C GLU A 190 -3.28 -14.51 -16.73
N VAL A 191 -4.32 -14.85 -15.97
CA VAL A 191 -4.88 -13.98 -14.93
C VAL A 191 -4.26 -14.34 -13.58
N LYS A 192 -3.62 -13.36 -12.96
CA LYS A 192 -2.94 -13.54 -11.67
C LYS A 192 -3.63 -12.75 -10.57
N PRO A 193 -3.71 -13.30 -9.34
CA PRO A 193 -4.21 -12.56 -8.19
C PRO A 193 -3.26 -11.42 -7.82
N PHE A 194 -3.81 -10.25 -7.55
CA PHE A 194 -3.06 -9.09 -7.04
C PHE A 194 -3.87 -8.37 -5.96
N TYR A 195 -3.16 -7.76 -5.04
CA TYR A 195 -3.72 -6.85 -4.04
C TYR A 195 -3.98 -5.46 -4.62
N SER A 196 -4.69 -4.60 -3.91
CA SER A 196 -5.01 -3.25 -4.37
C SER A 196 -3.78 -2.36 -4.62
N ASP A 197 -2.65 -2.68 -4.01
CA ASP A 197 -1.36 -2.04 -4.25
C ASP A 197 -0.61 -2.57 -5.49
N GLY A 198 -1.19 -3.56 -6.18
CA GLY A 198 -0.61 -4.21 -7.36
C GLY A 198 0.35 -5.35 -7.06
N THR A 199 0.67 -5.63 -5.80
CA THR A 199 1.52 -6.78 -5.45
C THR A 199 0.79 -8.10 -5.68
N VAL A 200 1.52 -9.13 -6.13
CA VAL A 200 0.94 -10.44 -6.48
C VAL A 200 0.64 -11.26 -5.24
N ALA A 201 -0.58 -11.75 -5.12
CA ALA A 201 -0.94 -12.72 -4.09
C ALA A 201 -0.47 -14.13 -4.48
N ARG A 202 -0.11 -14.95 -3.49
CA ARG A 202 0.55 -16.24 -3.70
C ARG A 202 -0.40 -17.43 -3.50
N PHE A 203 -1.30 -17.64 -4.45
CA PHE A 203 -2.10 -18.85 -4.56
C PHE A 203 -2.46 -19.10 -6.03
N ALA A 204 -2.86 -20.31 -6.33
CA ALA A 204 -3.40 -20.65 -7.64
C ALA A 204 -4.65 -21.53 -7.51
N LEU A 205 -5.55 -21.36 -8.46
CA LEU A 205 -6.66 -22.26 -8.70
C LEU A 205 -6.39 -22.99 -10.01
N THR A 206 -6.45 -24.30 -9.98
CA THR A 206 -6.20 -25.12 -11.17
C THR A 206 -7.32 -26.15 -11.38
N HIS A 207 -7.31 -26.83 -12.49
CA HIS A 207 -8.32 -27.86 -12.79
C HIS A 207 -9.75 -27.35 -12.58
N ILE A 208 -10.01 -26.08 -12.94
CA ILE A 208 -11.36 -25.53 -12.89
C ILE A 208 -12.20 -26.29 -13.92
N SER A 209 -13.24 -26.96 -13.44
CA SER A 209 -14.04 -27.88 -14.24
C SER A 209 -15.02 -27.19 -15.20
N SER A 210 -15.72 -27.99 -16.00
CA SER A 210 -16.91 -27.57 -16.75
C SER A 210 -18.04 -27.11 -15.82
N CYS A 211 -18.93 -26.28 -16.38
CA CYS A 211 -20.11 -25.75 -15.71
C CYS A 211 -21.22 -26.80 -15.65
N GLY A 212 -21.44 -27.40 -14.50
CA GLY A 212 -22.46 -28.39 -14.23
C GLY A 212 -23.47 -27.97 -13.18
N VAL A 213 -24.06 -28.95 -12.51
CA VAL A 213 -24.85 -28.73 -11.27
C VAL A 213 -23.98 -28.11 -10.19
N THR A 214 -22.71 -28.45 -10.19
CA THR A 214 -21.64 -27.90 -9.37
C THR A 214 -20.45 -27.58 -10.26
N LEU A 215 -19.51 -26.80 -9.73
CA LEU A 215 -18.21 -26.55 -10.34
C LEU A 215 -17.13 -26.92 -9.32
N SER A 216 -16.06 -27.57 -9.77
CA SER A 216 -14.92 -27.92 -8.92
C SER A 216 -13.66 -27.20 -9.38
N PHE A 217 -12.74 -26.99 -8.43
CA PHE A 217 -11.41 -26.46 -8.68
C PHE A 217 -10.43 -27.03 -7.64
N ASN A 218 -9.14 -26.97 -7.95
CA ASN A 218 -8.09 -27.24 -6.97
C ASN A 218 -7.52 -25.92 -6.46
N LEU A 219 -7.37 -25.80 -5.13
CA LEU A 219 -6.53 -24.79 -4.52
C LEU A 219 -5.10 -25.30 -4.46
N GLU A 220 -4.15 -24.55 -4.97
CA GLU A 220 -2.73 -24.85 -4.89
C GLU A 220 -2.01 -23.76 -4.10
N ASN A 221 -1.15 -24.20 -3.18
CA ASN A 221 -0.26 -23.31 -2.47
C ASN A 221 1.00 -23.07 -3.32
N LEU A 222 1.37 -21.82 -3.58
CA LEU A 222 2.55 -21.45 -4.37
C LEU A 222 3.85 -21.41 -3.54
N GLY A 223 3.92 -22.28 -2.56
CA GLY A 223 5.05 -22.42 -1.65
C GLY A 223 4.93 -21.51 -0.43
N HIS A 224 5.64 -21.91 0.60
CA HIS A 224 5.71 -21.17 1.85
C HIS A 224 6.45 -19.84 1.69
N GLN A 225 6.18 -18.92 2.60
CA GLN A 225 6.88 -17.63 2.62
C GLN A 225 7.18 -17.19 4.06
N ILE A 226 8.27 -16.44 4.18
CA ILE A 226 8.60 -15.64 5.36
C ILE A 226 8.81 -14.21 4.84
N LYS A 227 7.93 -13.30 5.22
CA LYS A 227 7.96 -11.89 4.84
C LYS A 227 8.37 -11.04 6.03
N LEU A 228 9.29 -10.12 5.81
CA LEU A 228 9.69 -9.12 6.79
C LEU A 228 9.08 -7.76 6.42
N SER A 229 8.74 -6.94 7.40
CA SER A 229 8.28 -5.57 7.15
C SER A 229 9.36 -4.68 6.53
N GLU A 230 10.63 -5.04 6.75
CA GLU A 230 11.80 -4.33 6.22
C GLU A 230 12.85 -5.34 5.78
N GLU A 231 13.53 -5.10 4.66
CA GLU A 231 14.64 -5.93 4.18
C GLU A 231 16.00 -5.46 4.74
N ALA A 232 16.07 -4.18 5.13
CA ALA A 232 17.24 -3.58 5.72
C ALA A 232 16.85 -2.55 6.79
N VAL A 233 17.58 -2.56 7.90
CA VAL A 233 17.36 -1.63 9.02
C VAL A 233 18.67 -1.05 9.50
N THR A 234 18.59 0.14 10.12
CA THR A 234 19.75 0.82 10.70
C THR A 234 19.47 1.17 12.16
N LEU A 235 20.37 0.74 13.03
CA LEU A 235 20.39 1.03 14.46
C LEU A 235 21.47 2.07 14.75
N GLY A 236 21.27 2.85 15.81
CA GLY A 236 22.26 3.81 16.30
C GLY A 236 23.55 3.12 16.80
N GLY A 237 24.61 3.91 16.95
CA GLY A 237 25.93 3.42 17.34
C GLY A 237 26.07 3.01 18.79
N ALA A 238 25.19 3.49 19.67
CA ALA A 238 25.22 3.20 21.12
C ALA A 238 24.73 1.78 21.43
N ALA A 239 25.09 1.26 22.60
CA ALA A 239 24.49 0.05 23.15
C ALA A 239 23.07 0.36 23.66
N GLY A 240 22.15 -0.61 23.51
CA GLY A 240 20.76 -0.51 24.00
C GLY A 240 19.79 0.13 23.02
N ASP A 241 20.22 0.51 21.82
CA ASP A 241 19.32 1.00 20.78
C ASP A 241 18.41 -0.13 20.27
N LYS A 242 17.11 0.19 20.05
CA LYS A 242 16.09 -0.79 19.74
C LYS A 242 15.27 -0.41 18.53
N LEU A 243 14.88 -1.43 17.76
CA LEU A 243 13.99 -1.31 16.62
C LEU A 243 13.06 -2.53 16.56
N GLU A 244 11.79 -2.29 16.30
CA GLU A 244 10.81 -3.35 16.08
C GLU A 244 10.49 -3.52 14.60
N LEU A 245 10.32 -4.76 14.19
CA LEU A 245 9.83 -5.12 12.85
C LEU A 245 8.87 -6.31 12.95
N SER A 246 8.02 -6.50 11.93
CA SER A 246 7.14 -7.64 11.88
C SER A 246 7.65 -8.72 10.94
N VAL A 247 7.46 -9.97 11.36
CA VAL A 247 7.66 -11.17 10.57
C VAL A 247 6.27 -11.77 10.31
N GLU A 248 5.92 -11.98 9.06
CA GLU A 248 4.70 -12.68 8.64
C GLU A 248 5.10 -13.94 7.89
N ALA A 249 4.70 -15.09 8.40
CA ALA A 249 5.07 -16.37 7.82
C ALA A 249 3.87 -17.35 7.85
N ASP A 250 3.79 -18.22 6.86
CA ASP A 250 2.81 -19.34 6.83
C ASP A 250 3.40 -20.65 7.36
N VAL A 251 4.62 -20.59 7.84
CA VAL A 251 5.36 -21.71 8.47
C VAL A 251 6.10 -21.22 9.69
N ASP A 252 6.46 -22.16 10.54
CA ASP A 252 7.39 -21.92 11.63
C ASP A 252 8.74 -21.43 11.08
N TRP A 253 9.34 -20.52 11.81
CA TRP A 253 10.61 -19.91 11.39
C TRP A 253 11.61 -19.78 12.55
N THR A 254 12.89 -19.77 12.19
CA THR A 254 14.00 -19.52 13.10
C THR A 254 14.99 -18.53 12.49
N VAL A 255 15.73 -17.81 13.34
CA VAL A 255 16.74 -16.83 12.90
C VAL A 255 18.14 -17.33 13.20
N SER A 256 19.05 -17.13 12.26
CA SER A 256 20.47 -17.38 12.39
C SER A 256 21.30 -16.21 11.87
N GLY A 257 22.61 -16.21 12.18
CA GLY A 257 23.50 -15.15 11.73
C GLY A 257 23.61 -13.95 12.69
N LEU A 258 23.09 -14.07 13.93
CA LEU A 258 23.22 -13.04 14.95
C LEU A 258 24.69 -12.90 15.40
N PRO A 259 25.31 -11.71 15.25
CA PRO A 259 26.62 -11.43 15.80
C PRO A 259 26.52 -11.11 17.31
N ASP A 260 27.64 -11.13 17.99
CA ASP A 260 27.72 -10.88 19.45
C ASP A 260 27.25 -9.49 19.87
N TRP A 261 27.19 -8.54 18.95
CA TRP A 261 26.78 -7.18 19.23
C TRP A 261 25.29 -6.91 19.03
N LEU A 262 24.53 -7.89 18.51
CA LEU A 262 23.13 -7.73 18.18
C LEU A 262 22.31 -8.83 18.84
N LYS A 263 21.18 -8.46 19.41
CA LYS A 263 20.15 -9.36 19.90
C LYS A 263 18.88 -9.18 19.08
N LEU A 264 18.21 -10.27 18.81
CA LEU A 264 16.86 -10.30 18.25
C LEU A 264 15.99 -11.17 19.15
N ALA A 265 14.79 -10.71 19.47
CA ALA A 265 13.84 -11.45 20.28
C ALA A 265 12.40 -11.24 19.77
N PRO A 266 11.61 -12.34 19.61
CA PRO A 266 12.02 -13.75 19.65
C PRO A 266 12.91 -14.16 18.45
N GLN A 267 13.71 -15.23 18.62
CA GLN A 267 14.55 -15.78 17.54
C GLN A 267 13.86 -16.91 16.75
N GLN A 268 12.64 -17.21 17.09
CA GLN A 268 11.78 -18.17 16.40
C GLN A 268 10.33 -17.80 16.60
N GLY A 269 9.47 -18.22 15.70
CA GLY A 269 8.03 -18.03 15.78
C GLY A 269 7.28 -19.12 15.02
N GLU A 270 6.00 -19.22 15.33
CA GLU A 270 5.05 -20.08 14.62
C GLU A 270 4.49 -19.33 13.39
N ALA A 271 3.77 -20.06 12.52
CA ALA A 271 3.00 -19.47 11.44
C ALA A 271 2.08 -18.35 11.95
N GLY A 272 2.04 -17.21 11.24
CA GLY A 272 1.30 -16.01 11.60
C GLY A 272 2.16 -14.76 11.59
N LYS A 273 1.67 -13.71 12.25
CA LYS A 273 2.35 -12.43 12.39
C LYS A 273 3.01 -12.33 13.76
N THR A 274 4.31 -12.10 13.78
CA THR A 274 5.11 -11.95 15.01
C THR A 274 5.89 -10.64 14.96
N THR A 275 5.83 -9.85 16.03
CA THR A 275 6.73 -8.70 16.20
C THR A 275 8.04 -9.17 16.80
N VAL A 276 9.16 -8.79 16.19
CA VAL A 276 10.51 -9.04 16.71
C VAL A 276 11.20 -7.73 17.02
N THR A 277 11.99 -7.71 18.10
CA THR A 277 12.75 -6.55 18.54
C THR A 277 14.25 -6.82 18.33
N LEU A 278 14.90 -5.94 17.59
CA LEU A 278 16.35 -5.83 17.51
C LEU A 278 16.86 -4.92 18.63
N GLU A 279 18.00 -5.28 19.24
CA GLU A 279 18.65 -4.50 20.28
C GLU A 279 20.16 -4.59 20.12
N THR A 280 20.84 -3.44 20.10
CA THR A 280 22.31 -3.38 20.09
C THR A 280 22.85 -3.70 21.48
N LEU A 281 23.68 -4.74 21.60
CA LEU A 281 24.27 -5.16 22.88
C LEU A 281 25.54 -4.39 23.25
N THR A 282 26.27 -3.97 22.22
CA THR A 282 27.53 -3.24 22.40
C THR A 282 27.56 -2.01 21.50
N GLU A 283 28.21 -0.98 22.01
CA GLU A 283 28.54 0.20 21.23
C GLU A 283 29.41 -0.15 20.02
N ASN A 284 29.17 0.50 18.90
CA ASN A 284 30.10 0.45 17.75
C ASN A 284 31.18 1.51 17.93
N ALA A 285 32.22 1.14 18.63
CA ALA A 285 33.39 2.00 18.89
C ALA A 285 34.35 2.09 17.68
N THR A 286 33.95 1.64 16.49
CA THR A 286 34.72 1.78 15.27
C THR A 286 34.25 2.99 14.47
N ALA A 287 35.12 3.55 13.63
CA ALA A 287 34.77 4.68 12.77
C ALA A 287 33.87 4.30 11.56
N GLN A 288 33.47 3.04 11.45
CA GLN A 288 32.70 2.54 10.33
C GLN A 288 31.40 1.87 10.80
N THR A 289 30.36 1.99 9.99
CA THR A 289 29.14 1.22 10.17
C THR A 289 29.43 -0.27 10.07
N ARG A 290 28.99 -1.06 11.03
CA ARG A 290 29.09 -2.52 10.98
C ARG A 290 27.78 -3.12 10.48
N LYS A 291 27.89 -4.23 9.76
CA LYS A 291 26.78 -4.92 9.08
C LYS A 291 26.62 -6.33 9.62
N ALA A 292 25.37 -6.80 9.72
CA ALA A 292 25.02 -8.20 9.89
C ALA A 292 23.93 -8.60 8.89
N GLU A 293 23.93 -9.86 8.50
CA GLU A 293 22.87 -10.47 7.71
C GLU A 293 22.22 -11.58 8.54
N LEU A 294 20.95 -11.37 8.91
CA LEU A 294 20.18 -12.32 9.66
C LEU A 294 19.33 -13.15 8.69
N ALA A 295 19.44 -14.48 8.78
CA ALA A 295 18.68 -15.39 7.96
C ALA A 295 17.48 -15.94 8.72
N PHE A 296 16.29 -15.62 8.26
CA PHE A 296 15.02 -16.21 8.68
C PHE A 296 14.77 -17.42 7.78
N THR A 297 14.71 -18.61 8.38
CA THR A 297 14.59 -19.89 7.67
C THR A 297 13.49 -20.73 8.27
N SER A 298 12.84 -21.56 7.45
CA SER A 298 11.86 -22.52 7.95
C SER A 298 12.53 -23.86 8.30
N PRO A 299 12.22 -24.44 9.48
CA PRO A 299 12.65 -25.80 9.80
C PRO A 299 12.03 -26.86 8.90
N SER A 300 10.84 -26.61 8.34
CA SER A 300 10.12 -27.56 7.47
C SER A 300 10.47 -27.42 5.99
N ASP A 301 11.07 -26.31 5.57
CA ASP A 301 11.52 -26.04 4.18
C ASP A 301 12.89 -25.38 4.20
N ALA A 302 13.93 -26.18 4.03
CA ALA A 302 15.33 -25.72 4.03
C ALA A 302 15.68 -24.75 2.87
N GLY A 303 14.85 -24.72 1.82
CA GLY A 303 15.00 -23.79 0.71
C GLY A 303 14.41 -22.41 0.98
N LEU A 304 13.51 -22.31 1.97
CA LEU A 304 12.85 -21.06 2.32
C LEU A 304 13.74 -20.23 3.24
N LYS A 305 14.21 -19.11 2.70
CA LYS A 305 15.13 -18.19 3.40
C LYS A 305 14.83 -16.75 3.02
N THR A 306 14.67 -15.90 4.03
CA THR A 306 14.59 -14.44 3.88
C THR A 306 15.70 -13.78 4.68
N ILE A 307 16.35 -12.76 4.11
CA ILE A 307 17.50 -12.09 4.72
C ILE A 307 17.08 -10.70 5.20
N LEU A 308 17.41 -10.39 6.45
CA LEU A 308 17.40 -9.04 6.99
C LEU A 308 18.80 -8.51 7.07
N THR A 309 19.07 -7.38 6.43
CA THR A 309 20.32 -6.66 6.58
C THR A 309 20.22 -5.68 7.74
N VAL A 310 21.09 -5.79 8.74
CA VAL A 310 21.14 -4.90 9.90
C VAL A 310 22.43 -4.11 9.86
N HIS A 311 22.30 -2.79 9.91
CA HIS A 311 23.42 -1.87 10.06
C HIS A 311 23.43 -1.30 11.47
N GLN A 312 24.61 -1.19 12.09
CA GLN A 312 24.80 -0.35 13.29
C GLN A 312 25.78 0.76 12.96
N GLN A 313 25.34 1.99 13.11
CA GLN A 313 26.15 3.17 12.89
C GLN A 313 27.38 3.20 13.81
N SER A 314 28.38 3.99 13.44
CA SER A 314 29.50 4.32 14.35
C SER A 314 28.99 5.17 15.53
N ASN A 315 29.51 4.90 16.72
CA ASN A 315 29.37 5.78 17.89
C ASN A 315 30.63 6.60 18.16
N VAL A 316 31.59 6.55 17.23
CA VAL A 316 32.84 7.30 17.37
C VAL A 316 32.64 8.72 16.87
N ILE A 317 32.76 9.67 17.77
CA ILE A 317 32.98 11.07 17.38
C ILE A 317 34.45 11.18 16.95
N LEU A 318 34.69 11.13 15.66
CA LEU A 318 36.01 11.35 15.12
C LEU A 318 36.46 12.79 15.40
N PRO A 319 37.70 12.99 15.88
CA PRO A 319 38.20 14.34 16.02
C PRO A 319 38.30 15.02 14.65
N PRO A 320 38.09 16.32 14.57
CA PRO A 320 38.36 17.07 13.35
C PRO A 320 39.82 16.88 12.94
N SER A 321 40.07 16.74 11.63
CA SER A 321 41.42 16.59 11.06
C SER A 321 41.86 17.87 10.35
N GLY A 322 43.15 18.04 10.09
CA GLY A 322 43.66 19.16 9.33
C GLY A 322 43.50 20.51 10.02
N LEU A 323 43.50 20.54 11.37
CA LEU A 323 43.41 21.78 12.13
C LEU A 323 44.54 22.73 11.70
N SER A 324 44.19 23.91 11.23
CA SER A 324 45.08 25.01 10.92
C SER A 324 44.69 26.28 11.64
N VAL A 325 45.67 27.08 11.97
CA VAL A 325 45.50 28.38 12.62
C VAL A 325 46.11 29.45 11.74
N ARG A 326 45.35 30.48 11.45
CA ARG A 326 45.85 31.67 10.75
C ARG A 326 45.56 32.89 11.66
N VAL A 327 46.55 33.75 11.81
CA VAL A 327 46.34 35.04 12.47
C VAL A 327 45.97 36.05 11.41
N THR A 328 44.83 36.68 11.58
CA THR A 328 44.34 37.71 10.68
C THR A 328 45.05 39.06 10.92
N GLU A 329 44.94 40.00 9.97
CA GLU A 329 45.62 41.30 10.06
C GLU A 329 45.19 42.14 11.27
N ASP A 330 43.97 41.90 11.77
CA ASP A 330 43.41 42.49 12.97
C ASP A 330 43.78 41.78 14.28
N GLY A 331 44.65 40.78 14.19
CA GLY A 331 45.22 40.05 15.34
C GLY A 331 44.32 38.94 15.91
N LYS A 332 43.25 38.55 15.21
CA LYS A 332 42.39 37.39 15.56
C LYS A 332 42.98 36.10 15.06
N ALA A 333 42.74 35.02 15.79
CA ALA A 333 43.04 33.68 15.35
C ALA A 333 41.82 33.11 14.55
N GLU A 334 42.09 32.74 13.33
CA GLU A 334 41.17 32.00 12.47
C GLU A 334 41.55 30.53 12.51
N LEU A 335 40.62 29.66 12.90
CA LEU A 335 40.79 28.22 12.98
C LEU A 335 40.03 27.57 11.79
N ALA A 336 40.72 26.69 11.06
CA ALA A 336 40.08 25.87 10.06
C ALA A 336 40.44 24.40 10.28
N TRP A 337 39.47 23.51 10.07
CA TRP A 337 39.65 22.07 10.18
C TRP A 337 38.74 21.34 9.22
N THR A 338 39.06 20.06 8.95
CA THR A 338 38.20 19.16 8.21
C THR A 338 37.26 18.44 9.19
N ALA A 339 35.98 18.49 8.95
CA ALA A 339 34.98 17.80 9.78
C ALA A 339 35.19 16.28 9.77
N PRO A 340 34.81 15.59 10.84
CA PRO A 340 34.81 14.12 10.90
C PRO A 340 33.92 13.51 9.82
N GLN A 341 34.35 12.36 9.26
CA GLN A 341 33.73 11.73 8.09
C GLN A 341 32.85 10.55 8.47
N GLU A 342 31.97 10.49 9.19
CA GLU A 342 30.91 9.52 9.51
C GLU A 342 30.45 9.69 10.94
N GLY A 343 29.15 9.73 11.14
CA GLY A 343 28.57 9.93 12.46
C GLY A 343 27.05 9.90 12.46
N THR A 344 26.51 9.96 13.63
CA THR A 344 25.09 10.14 13.97
C THR A 344 24.46 11.23 13.07
N PRO A 345 23.19 11.09 12.67
CA PRO A 345 22.48 12.19 12.03
C PRO A 345 22.65 13.49 12.83
N VAL A 346 23.07 14.56 12.18
CA VAL A 346 23.19 15.89 12.82
C VAL A 346 21.82 16.47 13.17
N LEU A 347 20.79 16.00 12.46
CA LEU A 347 19.39 16.28 12.72
C LEU A 347 18.57 15.04 12.32
N SER A 348 17.65 14.62 13.19
CA SER A 348 16.66 13.59 12.89
C SER A 348 15.36 13.97 13.56
N ASP A 349 14.26 13.95 12.81
CA ASP A 349 12.94 14.29 13.34
C ASP A 349 11.86 13.44 12.66
N GLY A 350 11.03 12.79 13.45
CA GLY A 350 9.84 12.08 13.02
C GLY A 350 8.57 12.95 13.03
N PHE A 351 8.69 14.20 13.50
CA PHE A 351 7.59 15.16 13.67
C PHE A 351 6.46 14.68 14.61
N GLU A 352 6.78 13.77 15.54
CA GLU A 352 5.80 13.22 16.48
C GLU A 352 5.45 14.19 17.62
N ASP A 353 6.32 15.11 17.94
CA ASP A 353 6.11 16.10 19.01
C ASP A 353 5.70 17.46 18.43
N THR A 354 4.42 17.77 18.53
CA THR A 354 3.85 19.04 18.05
C THR A 354 4.33 20.27 18.83
N ALA A 355 5.02 20.06 19.97
CA ALA A 355 5.71 21.14 20.70
C ALA A 355 6.97 21.63 19.98
N ASN A 356 7.38 20.95 18.90
CA ASN A 356 8.53 21.32 18.08
C ASN A 356 9.85 21.44 18.86
N PRO A 357 10.26 20.40 19.59
CA PRO A 357 11.46 20.49 20.46
C PRO A 357 12.75 20.69 19.67
N ASN A 358 12.78 20.28 18.40
CA ASN A 358 13.93 20.44 17.51
C ASN A 358 14.04 21.84 16.88
N GLY A 359 13.04 22.70 17.06
CA GLY A 359 13.12 24.10 16.67
C GLY A 359 12.98 24.35 15.16
N TRP A 360 12.17 23.58 14.46
CA TRP A 360 11.84 23.85 13.07
C TRP A 360 11.12 25.19 12.91
N VAL A 361 11.49 25.96 11.94
CA VAL A 361 10.84 27.24 11.62
C VAL A 361 9.79 27.00 10.54
N ILE A 362 8.56 27.36 10.87
CA ILE A 362 7.42 27.30 9.94
C ILE A 362 7.08 28.72 9.51
N GLN A 363 7.22 29.00 8.25
CA GLN A 363 6.81 30.26 7.64
C GLN A 363 5.64 29.97 6.68
N ASN A 364 4.48 30.55 6.99
CA ASN A 364 3.29 30.47 6.16
C ASN A 364 2.86 31.88 5.75
N ALA A 365 2.64 32.11 4.47
CA ALA A 365 2.26 33.39 3.92
C ALA A 365 0.74 33.67 3.97
N GLY A 366 -0.07 32.68 4.39
CA GLY A 366 -1.53 32.76 4.44
C GLY A 366 -2.15 31.79 5.44
N ASP A 367 -3.46 31.51 5.26
CA ASP A 367 -4.24 30.60 6.10
C ASP A 367 -3.93 29.10 5.85
N ARG A 368 -3.05 28.83 4.90
CA ARG A 368 -2.62 27.50 4.48
C ARG A 368 -1.10 27.45 4.57
N GLY A 369 -0.53 26.28 4.46
CA GLY A 369 0.91 26.08 4.53
C GLY A 369 1.27 24.87 5.39
N TRP A 370 2.45 24.89 5.98
CA TRP A 370 2.98 23.81 6.78
C TRP A 370 2.30 23.71 8.15
N THR A 371 1.89 22.51 8.51
CA THR A 371 1.31 22.20 9.82
C THR A 371 1.58 20.76 10.23
N TRP A 372 1.53 20.46 11.52
CA TRP A 372 1.45 19.09 12.00
C TRP A 372 0.08 18.49 11.64
N GLN A 373 0.10 17.34 11.02
CA GLN A 373 -1.10 16.60 10.66
C GLN A 373 -1.13 15.29 11.44
N GLU A 374 -2.13 15.15 12.31
CA GLU A 374 -2.41 13.89 12.98
C GLU A 374 -2.93 12.84 11.97
N ALA A 375 -2.57 11.58 12.22
CA ALA A 375 -3.01 10.45 11.42
C ALA A 375 -4.55 10.43 11.28
N ALA A 376 -5.01 10.48 10.04
CA ALA A 376 -6.42 10.46 9.70
C ALA A 376 -6.62 9.66 8.41
N LYS A 377 -7.85 9.26 8.10
CA LYS A 377 -8.20 8.39 6.97
C LYS A 377 -7.47 8.72 5.66
N ASN A 378 -7.25 10.00 5.36
CA ASN A 378 -6.61 10.45 4.11
C ASN A 378 -5.20 11.02 4.32
N TYR A 379 -4.70 11.04 5.56
CA TYR A 379 -3.45 11.68 5.95
C TYR A 379 -2.63 10.77 6.86
N MET A 380 -2.49 9.50 6.46
CA MET A 380 -1.65 8.57 7.22
C MET A 380 -0.18 8.96 7.07
N PRO A 381 0.56 9.16 8.15
CA PRO A 381 2.00 9.37 8.12
C PRO A 381 2.73 8.12 7.63
N TYR A 382 3.99 8.24 7.22
CA TYR A 382 4.83 7.09 6.87
C TYR A 382 5.06 6.19 8.11
N SER A 383 5.28 6.80 9.25
CA SER A 383 5.42 6.13 10.55
C SER A 383 4.85 7.02 11.65
N GLY A 384 4.52 6.44 12.80
CA GLY A 384 4.02 7.16 13.96
C GLY A 384 2.59 7.70 13.80
N ASN A 385 2.29 8.77 14.52
CA ASN A 385 0.96 9.36 14.60
C ASN A 385 0.84 10.73 13.93
N TYR A 386 1.96 11.38 13.62
CA TYR A 386 2.00 12.72 13.05
C TYR A 386 2.93 12.80 11.83
N SER A 387 2.71 13.78 10.99
CA SER A 387 3.60 14.18 9.90
C SER A 387 3.54 15.68 9.68
N MET A 388 4.57 16.26 9.06
CA MET A 388 4.46 17.59 8.50
C MET A 388 3.65 17.53 7.21
N TYR A 389 2.65 18.38 7.12
CA TYR A 389 1.74 18.47 6.00
C TYR A 389 1.69 19.89 5.47
N MET A 390 1.79 20.04 4.15
CA MET A 390 1.65 21.31 3.49
C MET A 390 0.35 21.33 2.67
N LYS A 391 -0.52 22.27 2.97
CA LYS A 391 -1.78 22.49 2.27
C LYS A 391 -1.65 23.69 1.33
N SER A 392 -1.56 23.42 0.03
CA SER A 392 -1.52 24.49 -0.99
C SER A 392 -2.88 25.15 -1.20
N ALA A 393 -2.88 26.40 -1.67
CA ALA A 393 -4.07 27.09 -2.14
C ALA A 393 -4.32 26.83 -3.63
N TRP A 394 -5.59 26.73 -4.02
CA TRP A 394 -5.98 26.49 -5.41
C TRP A 394 -6.02 27.74 -6.30
N GLU A 395 -6.10 28.93 -5.73
CA GLU A 395 -6.55 30.10 -6.48
C GLU A 395 -5.64 31.35 -6.37
N ASP A 396 -4.64 31.39 -5.51
CA ASP A 396 -3.81 32.58 -5.41
C ASP A 396 -2.33 32.27 -5.57
N ALA A 397 -1.78 32.86 -6.59
CA ALA A 397 -0.38 32.87 -6.94
C ALA A 397 0.47 33.49 -5.81
N HIS A 398 1.66 32.95 -5.61
CA HIS A 398 2.75 33.49 -4.80
C HIS A 398 2.59 33.30 -3.29
N GLN A 399 2.57 32.06 -2.86
CA GLN A 399 2.81 31.69 -1.46
C GLN A 399 4.27 31.24 -1.33
N ASP A 400 4.96 31.76 -0.32
CA ASP A 400 6.32 31.36 0.05
C ASP A 400 6.24 30.68 1.43
N GLU A 401 5.74 29.42 1.40
CA GLU A 401 5.64 28.59 2.59
C GLU A 401 6.90 27.76 2.79
N ARG A 402 7.57 27.94 3.90
CA ARG A 402 8.82 27.27 4.23
C ARG A 402 8.71 26.45 5.50
N LEU A 403 9.29 25.26 5.43
CA LEU A 403 9.64 24.44 6.58
C LEU A 403 11.17 24.40 6.65
N THR A 404 11.73 25.13 7.59
CA THR A 404 13.18 25.28 7.71
C THR A 404 13.69 24.55 8.93
N SER A 405 14.71 23.72 8.76
CA SER A 405 15.41 23.06 9.85
C SER A 405 16.12 24.07 10.76
N PRO A 406 16.40 23.71 12.01
CA PRO A 406 17.41 24.45 12.77
C PRO A 406 18.76 24.40 12.06
N VAL A 407 19.61 25.37 12.33
CA VAL A 407 20.98 25.43 11.78
C VAL A 407 21.79 24.26 12.33
N PHE A 408 22.47 23.56 11.44
CA PHE A 408 23.38 22.48 11.77
C PHE A 408 24.71 22.62 10.98
N ALA A 409 25.68 21.83 11.33
CA ALA A 409 26.99 21.91 10.68
C ALA A 409 27.26 20.64 9.85
N TYR A 410 27.78 20.84 8.63
CA TYR A 410 28.36 19.79 7.79
C TYR A 410 27.46 18.58 7.46
N GLY A 411 26.19 18.80 7.19
CA GLY A 411 25.29 17.75 6.68
C GLY A 411 25.69 17.30 5.27
N ARG A 412 25.91 16.00 5.08
CA ARG A 412 26.33 15.46 3.78
C ARG A 412 25.20 14.84 2.99
N GLU A 413 24.21 14.36 3.67
CA GLU A 413 23.05 13.71 3.06
C GLU A 413 21.79 14.17 3.81
N LEU A 414 20.77 14.48 3.05
CA LEU A 414 19.41 14.66 3.54
C LEU A 414 18.56 13.51 3.04
N SER A 415 17.87 12.81 3.94
CA SER A 415 16.86 11.85 3.51
C SER A 415 15.55 12.04 4.28
N PHE A 416 14.43 11.88 3.57
CA PHE A 416 13.09 11.97 4.14
C PHE A 416 12.09 11.20 3.30
N TRP A 417 10.96 10.88 3.92
CA TRP A 417 9.82 10.28 3.21
C TRP A 417 8.82 11.35 2.82
N SER A 418 8.47 11.39 1.54
CA SER A 418 7.51 12.33 0.99
C SER A 418 6.36 11.61 0.31
N LYS A 419 5.16 12.18 0.44
CA LYS A 419 3.96 11.71 -0.25
C LYS A 419 3.18 12.90 -0.81
N SER A 420 2.97 12.91 -2.11
CA SER A 420 2.06 13.85 -2.78
C SER A 420 0.68 13.20 -2.93
N ILE A 421 -0.38 13.89 -2.52
CA ILE A 421 -1.77 13.41 -2.60
C ILE A 421 -2.57 14.03 -3.75
N ALA A 422 -1.97 14.93 -4.52
CA ALA A 422 -2.62 15.58 -5.64
C ALA A 422 -1.64 15.72 -6.83
N PRO A 423 -2.14 15.57 -8.09
CA PRO A 423 -1.30 15.76 -9.25
C PRO A 423 -0.85 17.20 -9.35
N GLN A 424 0.44 17.42 -9.26
CA GLN A 424 1.08 18.75 -9.31
C GLN A 424 1.29 19.26 -10.74
N LYS A 425 1.13 18.37 -11.74
CA LYS A 425 1.48 18.63 -13.14
C LYS A 425 0.62 19.66 -13.88
N ASN A 426 -0.54 20.02 -13.35
CA ASN A 426 -1.51 20.87 -14.04
C ASN A 426 -1.60 22.30 -13.49
N VAL A 427 -0.78 22.64 -12.50
CA VAL A 427 -0.79 23.99 -11.93
C VAL A 427 0.42 24.74 -12.46
N LYS A 428 0.14 25.71 -13.32
CA LYS A 428 1.13 26.58 -13.91
C LYS A 428 1.79 27.41 -12.81
N ASP A 429 3.11 27.38 -12.76
CA ASP A 429 3.93 28.18 -11.84
C ASP A 429 3.92 27.74 -10.35
N GLN A 430 3.70 26.47 -10.05
CA GLN A 430 3.96 25.92 -8.71
C GLN A 430 5.36 25.30 -8.64
N TYR A 431 6.06 25.58 -7.54
CA TYR A 431 7.41 25.10 -7.27
C TYR A 431 7.44 24.46 -5.87
N TYR A 432 8.00 23.26 -5.77
CA TYR A 432 8.20 22.56 -4.51
C TYR A 432 9.66 22.12 -4.44
N TYR A 433 10.49 22.98 -3.89
CA TYR A 433 11.92 22.74 -3.80
C TYR A 433 12.33 22.27 -2.43
N VAL A 434 13.34 21.39 -2.41
CA VAL A 434 14.25 21.30 -1.28
C VAL A 434 15.40 22.23 -1.57
N GLU A 435 15.66 23.14 -0.66
CA GLU A 435 16.71 24.15 -0.76
C GLU A 435 17.72 23.97 0.38
N VAL A 436 18.97 24.27 0.12
CA VAL A 436 20.03 24.30 1.10
C VAL A 436 20.56 25.71 1.25
N SER A 437 20.80 26.10 2.49
CA SER A 437 21.56 27.31 2.83
C SER A 437 22.93 26.89 3.40
N THR A 438 23.97 27.66 3.10
CA THR A 438 25.32 27.49 3.63
C THR A 438 25.78 28.67 4.47
N ASP A 439 24.88 29.63 4.72
CA ASP A 439 25.14 30.89 5.42
C ASP A 439 24.19 31.15 6.58
N GLY A 440 23.47 30.09 7.02
CA GLY A 440 22.55 30.15 8.15
C GLY A 440 21.19 30.73 7.78
N GLY A 441 20.74 30.55 6.53
CA GLY A 441 19.43 30.96 6.05
C GLY A 441 19.38 32.32 5.37
N GLU A 442 20.54 32.96 5.10
CA GLU A 442 20.58 34.24 4.38
C GLU A 442 20.34 34.05 2.89
N THR A 443 20.92 32.99 2.29
CA THR A 443 20.68 32.62 0.89
C THR A 443 20.34 31.15 0.76
N TRP A 444 19.56 30.82 -0.28
CA TRP A 444 19.06 29.46 -0.51
C TRP A 444 19.36 28.99 -1.93
N THR A 445 19.77 27.74 -2.05
CA THR A 445 20.04 27.06 -3.32
C THR A 445 19.13 25.86 -3.48
N PRO A 446 18.30 25.78 -4.53
CA PRO A 446 17.50 24.59 -4.81
C PRO A 446 18.40 23.38 -5.12
N VAL A 447 18.15 22.27 -4.44
CA VAL A 447 18.91 21.01 -4.59
C VAL A 447 18.05 19.85 -5.08
N TYR A 448 16.72 19.99 -4.99
CA TYR A 448 15.77 18.97 -5.45
C TYR A 448 14.42 19.61 -5.79
N ASP A 449 13.80 19.17 -6.88
CA ASP A 449 12.48 19.63 -7.34
C ASP A 449 11.48 18.47 -7.18
N LEU A 450 10.63 18.55 -6.15
CA LEU A 450 9.66 17.51 -5.83
C LEU A 450 8.63 17.25 -6.94
N ILE A 451 8.34 18.25 -7.77
CA ILE A 451 7.41 18.06 -8.90
C ILE A 451 8.08 17.36 -10.07
N LYS A 452 9.31 17.78 -10.38
CA LYS A 452 10.03 17.29 -11.54
C LYS A 452 10.70 15.94 -11.30
N ASP A 453 11.27 15.78 -10.11
CA ASP A 453 12.16 14.65 -9.78
C ASP A 453 11.45 13.53 -9.02
N CYS A 454 10.20 13.76 -8.54
CA CYS A 454 9.36 12.78 -7.85
C CYS A 454 7.95 12.73 -8.44
N ASP A 455 7.71 11.81 -9.38
CA ASP A 455 6.45 11.69 -10.15
C ASP A 455 5.46 10.67 -9.56
N VAL A 456 5.60 10.31 -8.29
CA VAL A 456 4.78 9.28 -7.64
C VAL A 456 3.70 9.91 -6.78
N LEU A 457 2.42 9.57 -7.07
CA LEU A 457 1.25 10.06 -6.33
C LEU A 457 0.75 9.00 -5.36
N ASN A 458 0.22 9.47 -4.23
CA ASN A 458 -0.45 8.64 -3.21
C ASN A 458 0.40 7.53 -2.57
N GLN A 459 1.71 7.55 -2.79
CA GLN A 459 2.65 6.62 -2.15
C GLN A 459 3.76 7.41 -1.47
N TYR A 460 4.31 6.86 -0.39
CA TYR A 460 5.50 7.40 0.22
C TYR A 460 6.73 7.00 -0.59
N VAL A 461 7.55 7.99 -0.93
CA VAL A 461 8.83 7.80 -1.62
C VAL A 461 9.93 8.30 -0.70
N LYS A 462 10.96 7.49 -0.50
CA LYS A 462 12.17 7.95 0.18
C LYS A 462 12.97 8.80 -0.79
N ILE A 463 13.20 10.04 -0.41
CA ILE A 463 14.05 10.98 -1.13
C ILE A 463 15.39 11.05 -0.40
N THR A 464 16.48 10.93 -1.15
CA THR A 464 17.84 11.04 -0.62
C THR A 464 18.61 12.03 -1.51
N ILE A 465 19.19 13.03 -0.89
CA ILE A 465 19.89 14.15 -1.57
C ILE A 465 21.31 14.22 -1.04
N ASP A 466 22.28 14.15 -1.94
CA ASP A 466 23.69 14.37 -1.62
C ASP A 466 23.96 15.87 -1.42
N LEU A 467 24.36 16.25 -0.23
CA LEU A 467 24.71 17.61 0.17
C LEU A 467 26.22 17.82 0.28
N SER A 468 27.05 16.87 -0.18
CA SER A 468 28.50 16.94 -0.05
C SER A 468 29.14 18.18 -0.70
N ALA A 469 28.48 18.76 -1.69
CA ALA A 469 28.91 20.01 -2.35
C ALA A 469 28.59 21.29 -1.56
N TYR A 470 27.78 21.20 -0.50
CA TYR A 470 27.23 22.36 0.23
C TYR A 470 27.74 22.43 1.67
N GLN A 471 28.98 22.03 1.93
CA GLN A 471 29.51 21.92 3.28
C GLN A 471 29.73 23.30 3.94
N SER A 472 29.08 23.50 5.08
CA SER A 472 29.19 24.70 5.91
C SER A 472 28.97 24.35 7.39
N ASP A 473 29.50 25.18 8.27
CA ASP A 473 29.22 25.13 9.71
C ASP A 473 27.87 25.77 10.08
N ARG A 474 27.15 26.30 9.09
CA ARG A 474 25.85 26.98 9.23
C ARG A 474 24.89 26.57 8.12
N MET A 475 24.72 25.27 7.95
CA MET A 475 23.71 24.74 7.03
C MET A 475 22.32 24.87 7.56
#